data_64d3c1882d062e8bc2dd858800627a57
#
_entry.id   64d3c1882d062e8bc2dd858800627a57
#
_cell.length_a   1.000
_cell.length_b   1.000
_cell.length_c   1.000
_cell.angle_alpha   90.00
_cell.angle_beta   90.00
_cell.angle_gamma   90.00
#
_symmetry.space_group_name_H-M   'P 1'
#
loop_
_entity.id
_entity.type
_entity.pdbx_description
1 polymer ?
#
loop_
_entity_poly.entity_id
_entity_poly.type
_entity_poly.pdbx_seq_one_letter_code
_entity_poly.pdbx_strand_id
1 'polypeptide(L)'
;MIRLIQRRLIIPRGDTGSFTIPLQGTVGENDVIMFFIYDPMTKKQVSYINGEIDGDIITINFTSDKTAILEPRRYYWDIVIYKNPEYEEGDEQSKELPPINGEEINSYYAAFSLPICEIKEAVRNV
;
A
#
# COMPACT_ATOMS: atom_id res chain seq x y z
N MET A 1 2.24 -5.62 16.27
CA MET A 1 3.34 -4.97 15.49
C MET A 1 3.24 -5.37 14.03
N ILE A 2 3.30 -4.40 13.16
CA ILE A 2 3.29 -4.64 11.72
C ILE A 2 4.62 -5.25 11.32
N ARG A 3 4.60 -6.34 10.55
CA ARG A 3 5.81 -7.05 10.15
C ARG A 3 5.75 -7.43 8.67
N LEU A 4 6.87 -7.23 7.99
CA LEU A 4 7.07 -7.75 6.64
C LEU A 4 8.10 -8.88 6.72
N ILE A 5 7.67 -10.10 6.42
CA ILE A 5 8.54 -11.28 6.43
C ILE A 5 8.61 -11.77 4.99
N GLN A 6 9.76 -11.54 4.36
CA GLN A 6 9.92 -11.72 2.92
C GLN A 6 8.89 -10.87 2.19
N ARG A 7 7.89 -11.45 1.54
CA ARG A 7 6.85 -10.72 0.85
C ARG A 7 5.49 -10.79 1.57
N ARG A 8 5.46 -11.41 2.73
CA ARG A 8 4.24 -11.57 3.53
C ARG A 8 4.14 -10.45 4.55
N LEU A 9 3.06 -9.70 4.48
CA LEU A 9 2.79 -8.58 5.37
C LEU A 9 1.79 -9.02 6.44
N ILE A 10 2.12 -8.75 7.70
CA ILE A 10 1.27 -9.11 8.84
C ILE A 10 0.93 -7.83 9.59
N ILE A 11 -0.36 -7.54 9.69
CA ILE A 11 -0.87 -6.31 10.30
C ILE A 11 -1.86 -6.68 11.40
N PRO A 12 -1.56 -6.42 12.67
CA PRO A 12 -2.58 -6.49 13.71
C PRO A 12 -3.64 -5.40 13.50
N ARG A 13 -4.90 -5.78 13.57
CA ARG A 13 -6.01 -4.86 13.33
C ARG A 13 -5.98 -3.70 14.32
N GLY A 14 -6.08 -2.48 13.79
CA GLY A 14 -6.07 -1.27 14.60
C GLY A 14 -4.68 -0.79 15.01
N ASP A 15 -3.64 -1.50 14.59
CA ASP A 15 -2.27 -1.14 14.95
C ASP A 15 -1.74 0.01 14.08
N THR A 16 -0.74 0.70 14.60
CA THR A 16 0.03 1.69 13.85
C THR A 16 1.43 1.18 13.64
N GLY A 17 2.10 1.67 12.63
CA GLY A 17 3.48 1.28 12.36
C GLY A 17 3.81 1.49 10.89
N SER A 18 4.96 0.98 10.49
CA SER A 18 5.42 1.12 9.13
C SER A 18 6.25 -0.08 8.72
N PHE A 19 6.40 -0.24 7.41
CA PHE A 19 7.41 -1.13 6.86
C PHE A 19 8.11 -0.42 5.71
N THR A 20 9.29 -0.92 5.37
CA THR A 20 10.10 -0.36 4.30
C THR A 20 10.48 -1.45 3.30
N ILE A 21 10.60 -1.04 2.04
CA ILE A 21 11.16 -1.90 1.00
C ILE A 21 12.15 -1.11 0.16
N PRO A 22 13.12 -1.79 -0.47
CA PRO A 22 14.03 -1.11 -1.38
C PRO A 22 13.28 -0.60 -2.61
N LEU A 23 13.64 0.60 -3.06
CA LEU A 23 13.11 1.16 -4.30
C LEU A 23 13.73 0.42 -5.49
N GLN A 24 12.89 -0.02 -6.41
CA GLN A 24 13.32 -0.59 -7.68
C GLN A 24 13.11 0.45 -8.78
N GLY A 25 14.18 0.81 -9.47
CA GLY A 25 14.12 1.82 -10.53
C GLY A 25 14.27 3.23 -10.00
N THR A 26 13.76 4.19 -10.76
CA THR A 26 13.84 5.61 -10.42
C THR A 26 12.47 6.23 -10.31
N VAL A 27 12.35 7.22 -9.42
CA VAL A 27 11.09 7.95 -9.21
C VAL A 27 11.39 9.45 -9.35
N GLY A 28 10.61 10.12 -10.20
CA GLY A 28 10.71 11.55 -10.42
C GLY A 28 9.86 12.35 -9.43
N GLU A 29 10.01 13.67 -9.48
CA GLU A 29 9.31 14.57 -8.57
C GLU A 29 7.78 14.49 -8.65
N ASN A 30 7.27 14.23 -9.86
CA ASN A 30 5.84 14.15 -10.10
C ASN A 30 5.26 12.76 -9.98
N ASP A 31 6.09 11.78 -9.69
CA ASP A 31 5.65 10.39 -9.57
C ASP A 31 5.05 10.15 -8.20
N VAL A 32 4.09 9.22 -8.14
CA VAL A 32 3.38 8.89 -6.90
C VAL A 32 3.51 7.40 -6.65
N ILE A 33 3.76 7.06 -5.40
CA ILE A 33 3.83 5.67 -4.95
C ILE A 33 2.59 5.39 -4.10
N MET A 34 1.88 4.32 -4.46
CA MET A 34 0.71 3.89 -3.72
C MET A 34 0.87 2.45 -3.26
N PHE A 35 0.50 2.20 -2.02
CA PHE A 35 0.35 0.87 -1.47
C PHE A 35 -1.14 0.52 -1.52
N PHE A 36 -1.44 -0.69 -1.98
CA PHE A 36 -2.82 -1.18 -2.07
C PHE A 36 -2.99 -2.50 -1.37
N ILE A 37 -4.15 -2.67 -0.74
CA ILE A 37 -4.63 -3.96 -0.26
C ILE A 37 -5.83 -4.35 -1.10
N TYR A 38 -5.83 -5.59 -1.61
CA TYR A 38 -6.87 -6.10 -2.50
C TYR A 38 -7.63 -7.25 -1.86
N ASP A 39 -8.94 -7.25 -2.08
CA ASP A 39 -9.77 -8.41 -1.75
C ASP A 39 -9.39 -9.58 -2.66
N PRO A 40 -9.09 -10.77 -2.11
CA PRO A 40 -8.63 -11.89 -2.93
C PRO A 40 -9.71 -12.48 -3.84
N MET A 41 -10.99 -12.29 -3.51
CA MET A 41 -12.09 -12.82 -4.31
C MET A 41 -12.52 -11.86 -5.41
N THR A 42 -12.75 -10.60 -5.07
CA THR A 42 -13.20 -9.59 -6.03
C THR A 42 -12.05 -8.92 -6.76
N LYS A 43 -10.85 -9.00 -6.20
CA LYS A 43 -9.62 -8.33 -6.67
C LYS A 43 -9.75 -6.80 -6.69
N LYS A 44 -10.70 -6.28 -5.94
CA LYS A 44 -10.88 -4.84 -5.79
C LYS A 44 -10.01 -4.31 -4.65
N GLN A 45 -9.60 -3.06 -4.79
CA GLN A 45 -8.88 -2.35 -3.75
C GLN A 45 -9.81 -2.12 -2.56
N VAL A 46 -9.38 -2.53 -1.38
CA VAL A 46 -10.14 -2.31 -0.14
C VAL A 46 -9.45 -1.30 0.77
N SER A 47 -8.18 -0.99 0.51
CA SER A 47 -7.45 0.05 1.22
C SER A 47 -6.29 0.54 0.37
N TYR A 48 -5.86 1.77 0.61
CA TYR A 48 -4.70 2.35 -0.05
C TYR A 48 -4.01 3.34 0.88
N ILE A 49 -2.70 3.48 0.68
CA ILE A 49 -1.86 4.41 1.44
C ILE A 49 -0.83 5.00 0.49
N ASN A 50 -0.62 6.31 0.57
CA ASN A 50 0.46 6.97 -0.14
C ASN A 50 1.79 6.55 0.47
N GLY A 51 2.72 6.11 -0.37
CA GLY A 51 4.07 5.78 0.06
C GLY A 51 4.97 7.02 0.08
N GLU A 52 6.01 6.93 0.88
CA GLU A 52 7.04 7.96 0.98
C GLU A 52 8.36 7.39 0.50
N ILE A 53 9.18 8.23 -0.11
CA ILE A 53 10.53 7.86 -0.55
C ILE A 53 11.54 8.61 0.29
N ASP A 54 12.50 7.85 0.81
CA ASP A 54 13.68 8.41 1.45
C ASP A 54 14.91 7.73 0.85
N GLY A 55 15.58 8.43 -0.07
CA GLY A 55 16.69 7.87 -0.82
C GLY A 55 16.26 6.69 -1.67
N ASP A 56 16.78 5.51 -1.38
CA ASP A 56 16.50 4.26 -2.09
C ASP A 56 15.47 3.39 -1.38
N ILE A 57 14.72 3.95 -0.43
CA ILE A 57 13.80 3.19 0.42
C ILE A 57 12.40 3.78 0.30
N ILE A 58 11.42 2.90 0.07
CA ILE A 58 10.00 3.22 0.14
C ILE A 58 9.51 2.88 1.54
N THR A 59 8.82 3.82 2.18
CA THR A 59 8.21 3.64 3.49
C THR A 59 6.70 3.72 3.37
N ILE A 60 6.01 2.74 3.92
CA ILE A 60 4.55 2.72 4.02
C ILE A 60 4.17 2.84 5.49
N ASN A 61 3.45 3.91 5.81
CA ASN A 61 3.02 4.21 7.18
C ASN A 61 1.54 3.90 7.35
N PHE A 62 1.23 3.09 8.36
CA PHE A 62 -0.14 2.72 8.69
C PHE A 62 -0.63 3.51 9.90
N THR A 63 -1.82 4.07 9.78
CA THR A 63 -2.55 4.64 10.90
C THR A 63 -3.59 3.64 11.40
N SER A 64 -4.03 3.78 12.65
CA SER A 64 -4.96 2.81 13.23
C SER A 64 -6.31 2.78 12.51
N ASP A 65 -6.77 3.89 11.97
CA ASP A 65 -8.01 3.93 11.20
C ASP A 65 -7.91 3.12 9.91
N LYS A 66 -6.75 3.11 9.25
CA LYS A 66 -6.53 2.33 8.02
C LYS A 66 -6.49 0.83 8.29
N THR A 67 -5.97 0.40 9.43
CA THR A 67 -5.92 -1.02 9.78
C THR A 67 -7.18 -1.52 10.47
N ALA A 68 -7.88 -0.65 11.21
CA ALA A 68 -9.07 -1.03 11.95
C ALA A 68 -10.28 -1.34 11.05
N ILE A 69 -10.33 -0.77 9.85
CA ILE A 69 -11.46 -0.98 8.93
C ILE A 69 -11.42 -2.35 8.23
N LEU A 70 -10.30 -3.04 8.31
CA LEU A 70 -10.13 -4.33 7.62
C LEU A 70 -10.46 -5.48 8.57
N GLU A 71 -11.28 -6.41 8.10
CA GLU A 71 -11.59 -7.61 8.87
C GLU A 71 -10.38 -8.54 8.96
N PRO A 72 -10.20 -9.26 10.08
CA PRO A 72 -9.11 -10.23 10.22
C PRO A 72 -9.26 -11.37 9.23
N ARG A 73 -8.46 -11.36 8.19
CA ARG A 73 -8.37 -12.40 7.17
C ARG A 73 -7.19 -12.12 6.25
N ARG A 74 -7.07 -12.93 5.20
CA ARG A 74 -6.03 -12.77 4.19
C ARG A 74 -6.49 -11.87 3.05
N TYR A 75 -5.57 -11.06 2.58
CA TYR A 75 -5.70 -10.16 1.44
C TYR A 75 -4.46 -10.30 0.57
N TYR A 76 -4.47 -9.63 -0.57
CA TYR A 76 -3.25 -9.40 -1.36
C TYR A 76 -2.81 -7.95 -1.21
N TRP A 77 -1.54 -7.69 -1.43
CA TRP A 77 -1.04 -6.31 -1.43
C TRP A 77 -0.05 -6.09 -2.57
N ASP A 78 0.12 -4.82 -2.94
CA ASP A 78 1.09 -4.43 -3.96
C ASP A 78 1.48 -2.99 -3.75
N ILE A 79 2.57 -2.61 -4.40
CA ILE A 79 3.01 -1.22 -4.48
C ILE A 79 3.02 -0.85 -5.96
N VAL A 80 2.42 0.29 -6.27
CA VAL A 80 2.29 0.78 -7.64
C VAL A 80 2.92 2.16 -7.71
N ILE A 81 3.76 2.36 -8.71
CA ILE A 81 4.34 3.67 -9.00
C ILE A 81 3.64 4.22 -10.23
N TYR A 82 3.02 5.38 -10.06
CA TYR A 82 2.37 6.11 -11.14
C TYR A 82 3.32 7.16 -11.67
N LYS A 83 3.67 7.05 -12.94
CA LYS A 83 4.50 8.03 -13.64
C LYS A 83 3.59 9.11 -14.24
N ASN A 84 3.88 10.38 -13.91
CA ASN A 84 3.08 11.52 -14.37
C ASN A 84 1.58 11.28 -14.15
N PRO A 85 1.14 11.09 -12.89
CA PRO A 85 -0.21 10.65 -12.62
C PRO A 85 -1.25 11.71 -12.96
N GLU A 86 -2.44 11.23 -13.35
CA GLU A 86 -3.61 12.06 -13.56
C GLU A 86 -4.63 11.78 -12.45
N TYR A 87 -5.34 12.82 -12.03
CA TYR A 87 -6.35 12.76 -10.98
C TYR A 87 -7.69 13.21 -11.54
N GLU A 88 -8.77 12.82 -10.87
CA GLU A 88 -10.07 13.40 -11.16
C GLU A 88 -10.07 14.88 -10.79
N GLU A 89 -10.91 15.66 -11.48
CA GLU A 89 -11.02 17.10 -11.21
C GLU A 89 -11.38 17.33 -9.74
N GLY A 90 -10.59 18.14 -9.07
CA GLY A 90 -10.75 18.44 -7.65
C GLY A 90 -9.85 17.62 -6.74
N ASP A 91 -9.26 16.52 -7.22
CA ASP A 91 -8.42 15.64 -6.40
C ASP A 91 -6.93 15.95 -6.50
N GLU A 92 -6.52 16.80 -7.43
CA GLU A 92 -5.11 17.05 -7.74
C GLU A 92 -4.30 17.60 -6.56
N GLN A 93 -4.98 18.26 -5.63
CA GLN A 93 -4.29 18.91 -4.52
C GLN A 93 -4.14 18.03 -3.29
N SER A 94 -4.97 17.02 -3.13
CA SER A 94 -4.91 16.19 -1.93
C SER A 94 -3.79 15.17 -1.99
N LYS A 95 -3.55 14.58 -3.16
CA LYS A 95 -2.59 13.49 -3.39
C LYS A 95 -2.79 12.29 -2.46
N GLU A 96 -3.91 12.25 -1.74
CA GLU A 96 -4.24 11.16 -0.84
C GLU A 96 -5.02 10.05 -1.53
N LEU A 97 -5.72 10.41 -2.63
CA LEU A 97 -6.49 9.45 -3.40
C LEU A 97 -5.63 8.87 -4.53
N PRO A 98 -5.86 7.61 -4.92
CA PRO A 98 -5.14 7.04 -6.05
C PRO A 98 -5.39 7.83 -7.32
N PRO A 99 -4.37 8.01 -8.19
CA PRO A 99 -4.56 8.61 -9.50
C PRO A 99 -5.51 7.77 -10.35
N ILE A 100 -6.26 8.42 -11.24
CA ILE A 100 -7.13 7.71 -12.19
C ILE A 100 -6.34 7.16 -13.36
N ASN A 101 -5.22 7.78 -13.68
CA ASN A 101 -4.39 7.40 -14.83
C ASN A 101 -2.97 7.92 -14.66
N GLY A 102 -2.08 7.41 -15.48
CA GLY A 102 -0.70 7.85 -15.55
C GLY A 102 -0.07 7.39 -16.85
N GLU A 103 1.01 8.04 -17.29
CA GLU A 103 1.74 7.64 -18.50
C GLU A 103 2.28 6.22 -18.36
N GLU A 104 2.71 5.86 -17.18
CA GLU A 104 3.26 4.55 -16.90
C GLU A 104 2.88 4.14 -15.49
N ILE A 105 2.41 2.91 -15.36
CA ILE A 105 2.06 2.30 -14.09
C ILE A 105 2.94 1.07 -13.91
N ASN A 106 3.73 1.07 -12.86
CA ASN A 106 4.59 -0.05 -12.51
C ASN A 106 4.08 -0.70 -11.22
N SER A 107 3.63 -1.94 -11.34
CA SER A 107 3.30 -2.74 -10.18
C SER A 107 4.52 -3.57 -9.79
N TYR A 108 4.89 -3.58 -8.52
CA TYR A 108 6.05 -4.33 -8.03
C TYR A 108 5.91 -5.83 -8.22
N TYR A 109 4.69 -6.34 -8.10
CA TYR A 109 4.45 -7.77 -8.09
C TYR A 109 3.55 -8.25 -9.22
N ALA A 110 3.23 -7.39 -10.21
CA ALA A 110 2.31 -7.74 -11.29
C ALA A 110 2.77 -8.93 -12.13
N ALA A 111 4.09 -9.12 -12.27
CA ALA A 111 4.66 -10.25 -13.03
C ALA A 111 4.61 -11.57 -12.26
N PHE A 112 4.22 -11.54 -10.99
CA PHE A 112 4.18 -12.69 -10.09
C PHE A 112 2.81 -12.75 -9.42
N SER A 113 2.58 -13.81 -8.65
CA SER A 113 1.42 -13.83 -7.75
C SER A 113 1.57 -12.74 -6.71
N LEU A 114 0.51 -11.96 -6.50
CA LEU A 114 0.53 -10.91 -5.49
C LEU A 114 0.79 -11.50 -4.10
N PRO A 115 1.65 -10.84 -3.31
CA PRO A 115 1.97 -11.33 -1.98
C PRO A 115 0.79 -11.20 -1.01
N ILE A 116 0.83 -12.02 0.03
CA ILE A 116 -0.25 -12.10 1.02
C ILE A 116 -0.08 -11.02 2.07
N CYS A 117 -1.20 -10.38 2.42
CA CYS A 117 -1.32 -9.50 3.58
C CYS A 117 -2.31 -10.16 4.54
N GLU A 118 -1.88 -10.44 5.76
CA GLU A 118 -2.76 -10.97 6.81
C GLU A 118 -3.12 -9.88 7.79
N ILE A 119 -4.41 -9.65 7.96
CA ILE A 119 -4.92 -8.82 9.05
C ILE A 119 -5.23 -9.76 10.21
N LYS A 120 -4.55 -9.55 11.33
CA LYS A 120 -4.72 -10.37 12.53
C LYS A 120 -5.62 -9.66 13.53
N GLU A 121 -6.35 -10.44 14.32
CA GLU A 121 -7.09 -9.87 15.44
C GLU A 121 -6.13 -9.18 16.40
N ALA A 122 -6.57 -8.05 16.96
CA ALA A 122 -5.80 -7.37 17.97
C ALA A 122 -5.70 -8.24 19.23
N VAL A 123 -4.47 -8.46 19.70
CA VAL A 123 -4.28 -9.16 20.97
C VAL A 123 -4.47 -8.15 22.09
N ARG A 124 -5.47 -8.40 22.92
CA ARG A 124 -5.70 -7.56 24.10
C ARG A 124 -5.03 -8.22 25.30
N ASN A 125 -4.11 -7.50 25.88
CA ASN A 125 -3.57 -7.87 27.17
C ASN A 125 -4.56 -7.39 28.24
N VAL A 126 -5.16 -8.33 28.86
CA VAL A 126 -6.10 -8.03 29.94
C VAL A 126 -5.41 -8.22 31.28
#